data_9e5ed2c0b28efefff305091aa7a8daf6
#
_entry.id   9e5ed2c0b28efefff305091aa7a8daf6
#
_cell.length_a   1.000
_cell.length_b   1.000
_cell.length_c   1.000
_cell.angle_alpha   90.00
_cell.angle_beta   90.00
_cell.angle_gamma   90.00
#
_symmetry.space_group_name_H-M   'P 1'
#
loop_
_entity.id
_entity.type
_entity.pdbx_description
1 polymer ?
#
loop_
_entity_poly.entity_id
_entity_poly.type
_entity_poly.pdbx_seq_one_letter_code
_entity_poly.pdbx_strand_id
1 'polypeptide(L)'
;MRFHEKPDRETAAAYMRAQRFYWNSGIFVWRARALLAEIATHMPALHRLVAPLVDASDPWPLLPGVFAKADAQSIDFGLLERSSKIVVVEAQFAWSDLGNWMSWSEHNGSDESGNASRGDVLTLDSSGNLLYCDQGLIAALGVRNLAIIRTGDVTLVVDKERCQEVRRILEALRKKREFEKYL
;
A
#
# COMPACT_ATOMS: atom_id res chain seq x y z
N MET A 1 14.97 21.70 0.89
CA MET A 1 14.66 20.25 0.77
C MET A 1 13.81 20.07 -0.46
N ARG A 2 13.91 18.94 -1.16
CA ARG A 2 13.08 18.65 -2.35
C ARG A 2 12.52 17.26 -2.19
N PHE A 3 11.22 17.11 -2.42
CA PHE A 3 10.52 15.84 -2.51
C PHE A 3 10.64 15.31 -3.95
N HIS A 4 10.76 14.00 -4.13
CA HIS A 4 10.81 13.34 -5.44
C HIS A 4 10.11 12.00 -5.33
N GLU A 5 8.96 11.87 -5.97
CA GLU A 5 8.14 10.68 -5.97
C GLU A 5 8.62 9.69 -7.03
N LYS A 6 8.72 8.42 -6.65
CA LYS A 6 9.06 7.29 -7.53
C LYS A 6 10.24 7.54 -8.48
N PRO A 7 11.44 7.84 -7.96
CA PRO A 7 12.63 7.96 -8.81
C PRO A 7 12.88 6.64 -9.55
N ASP A 8 13.46 6.71 -10.72
CA ASP A 8 13.94 5.50 -11.40
C ASP A 8 15.05 4.81 -10.59
N ARG A 9 15.38 3.57 -10.96
CA ARG A 9 16.32 2.72 -10.22
C ARG A 9 17.70 3.35 -10.10
N GLU A 10 18.17 4.03 -11.14
CA GLU A 10 19.49 4.65 -11.18
C GLU A 10 19.54 5.88 -10.24
N THR A 11 18.53 6.73 -10.32
CA THR A 11 18.36 7.89 -9.45
C THR A 11 18.22 7.46 -7.98
N ALA A 12 17.41 6.44 -7.69
CA ALA A 12 17.26 5.89 -6.34
C ALA A 12 18.59 5.37 -5.78
N ALA A 13 19.36 4.63 -6.58
CA ALA A 13 20.68 4.15 -6.19
C ALA A 13 21.67 5.32 -5.95
N ALA A 14 21.59 6.40 -6.74
CA ALA A 14 22.39 7.59 -6.51
C ALA A 14 22.02 8.30 -5.21
N TYR A 15 20.73 8.39 -4.87
CA TYR A 15 20.25 8.95 -3.61
C TYR A 15 20.73 8.15 -2.41
N MET A 16 20.72 6.83 -2.46
CA MET A 16 21.24 5.98 -1.39
C MET A 16 22.75 6.19 -1.18
N ARG A 17 23.53 6.25 -2.25
CA ARG A 17 24.99 6.53 -2.14
C ARG A 17 25.30 7.90 -1.55
N ALA A 18 24.45 8.88 -1.79
CA ALA A 18 24.65 10.25 -1.32
C ALA A 18 24.41 10.42 0.19
N GLN A 19 23.77 9.50 0.88
CA GLN A 19 23.49 9.48 2.33
C GLN A 19 22.87 10.77 2.90
N ARG A 20 22.14 11.49 2.08
CA ARG A 20 21.45 12.75 2.44
C ARG A 20 19.99 12.77 2.01
N PHE A 21 19.48 11.63 1.60
CA PHE A 21 18.11 11.42 1.19
C PHE A 21 17.45 10.45 2.15
N TYR A 22 16.16 10.61 2.32
CA TYR A 22 15.32 9.77 3.19
C TYR A 22 14.21 9.15 2.35
N TRP A 23 13.84 7.93 2.66
CA TRP A 23 12.64 7.31 2.12
C TRP A 23 11.40 7.94 2.76
N ASN A 24 10.41 8.25 1.94
CA ASN A 24 9.13 8.73 2.41
C ASN A 24 8.30 7.57 2.96
N SER A 25 7.87 7.67 4.21
CA SER A 25 6.98 6.69 4.85
C SER A 25 5.51 6.87 4.46
N GLY A 26 5.15 7.96 3.78
CA GLY A 26 3.76 8.32 3.53
C GLY A 26 3.01 8.82 4.78
N ILE A 27 3.71 9.03 5.89
CA ILE A 27 3.12 9.57 7.11
C ILE A 27 3.30 11.09 7.12
N PHE A 28 2.21 11.82 7.02
CA PHE A 28 2.21 13.29 6.98
C PHE A 28 1.47 13.87 8.17
N VAL A 29 2.04 14.91 8.77
CA VAL A 29 1.44 15.67 9.86
C VAL A 29 1.40 17.14 9.48
N TRP A 30 0.23 17.73 9.47
CA TRP A 30 0.02 19.14 9.14
C TRP A 30 -1.10 19.78 9.94
N ARG A 31 -1.06 21.09 10.02
CA ARG A 31 -2.21 21.86 10.45
C ARG A 31 -3.18 21.98 9.28
N ALA A 32 -4.47 21.72 9.49
CA ALA A 32 -5.49 21.76 8.44
C ALA A 32 -5.44 23.09 7.63
N ARG A 33 -5.30 24.22 8.32
CA ARG A 33 -5.18 25.54 7.67
C ARG A 33 -3.95 25.63 6.75
N ALA A 34 -2.83 25.06 7.16
CA ALA A 34 -1.61 25.08 6.34
C ALA A 34 -1.78 24.20 5.09
N LEU A 35 -2.36 23.01 5.25
CA LEU A 35 -2.67 22.12 4.13
C LEU A 35 -3.62 22.78 3.13
N LEU A 36 -4.72 23.38 3.58
CA LEU A 36 -5.67 24.07 2.71
C LEU A 36 -5.02 25.24 1.95
N ALA A 37 -4.13 26.01 2.59
CA ALA A 37 -3.39 27.06 1.92
C ALA A 37 -2.42 26.54 0.84
N GLU A 38 -1.74 25.42 1.09
CA GLU A 38 -0.87 24.78 0.11
C GLU A 38 -1.71 24.17 -1.05
N ILE A 39 -2.84 23.56 -0.76
CA ILE A 39 -3.79 23.09 -1.79
C ILE A 39 -4.29 24.25 -2.65
N ALA A 40 -4.63 25.38 -2.04
CA ALA A 40 -5.05 26.58 -2.78
C ALA A 40 -3.94 27.07 -3.74
N THR A 41 -2.69 26.97 -3.33
CA THR A 41 -1.54 27.43 -4.11
C THR A 41 -1.16 26.46 -5.23
N HIS A 42 -1.07 25.17 -4.93
CA HIS A 42 -0.48 24.16 -5.81
C HIS A 42 -1.51 23.30 -6.55
N MET A 43 -2.73 23.20 -6.03
CA MET A 43 -3.84 22.41 -6.57
C MET A 43 -5.14 23.25 -6.63
N PRO A 44 -5.16 24.40 -7.35
CA PRO A 44 -6.28 25.34 -7.30
C PRO A 44 -7.60 24.76 -7.80
N ALA A 45 -7.56 23.79 -8.71
CA ALA A 45 -8.77 23.09 -9.15
C ALA A 45 -9.40 22.28 -8.00
N LEU A 46 -8.59 21.50 -7.28
CA LEU A 46 -9.03 20.77 -6.10
C LEU A 46 -9.53 21.72 -5.01
N HIS A 47 -8.81 22.83 -4.75
CA HIS A 47 -9.21 23.82 -3.77
C HIS A 47 -10.64 24.34 -4.03
N ARG A 48 -10.98 24.69 -5.28
CA ARG A 48 -12.33 25.13 -5.64
C ARG A 48 -13.41 24.09 -5.41
N LEU A 49 -13.07 22.81 -5.57
CA LEU A 49 -14.01 21.71 -5.34
C LEU A 49 -14.25 21.45 -3.85
N VAL A 50 -13.21 21.60 -3.01
CA VAL A 50 -13.31 21.30 -1.57
C VAL A 50 -13.73 22.50 -0.74
N ALA A 51 -13.54 23.74 -1.23
CA ALA A 51 -13.90 24.95 -0.49
C ALA A 51 -15.37 24.95 0.02
N PRO A 52 -16.38 24.53 -0.76
CA PRO A 52 -17.74 24.45 -0.27
C PRO A 52 -17.96 23.45 0.88
N LEU A 53 -17.08 22.45 1.02
CA LEU A 53 -17.16 21.46 2.10
C LEU A 53 -16.75 22.05 3.45
N VAL A 54 -15.86 23.06 3.44
CA VAL A 54 -15.33 23.68 4.66
C VAL A 54 -16.42 24.47 5.39
N ASP A 55 -17.32 25.09 4.64
CA ASP A 55 -18.39 25.95 5.15
C ASP A 55 -19.73 25.19 5.32
N ALA A 56 -19.81 23.94 4.87
CA ALA A 56 -21.01 23.13 4.96
C ALA A 56 -21.26 22.65 6.38
N SER A 57 -22.48 22.77 6.87
CA SER A 57 -22.92 22.18 8.14
C SER A 57 -22.90 20.64 8.13
N ASP A 58 -23.14 20.05 6.97
CA ASP A 58 -22.97 18.62 6.68
C ASP A 58 -22.28 18.45 5.32
N PRO A 59 -20.97 18.12 5.27
CA PRO A 59 -20.24 17.96 4.03
C PRO A 59 -20.46 16.60 3.34
N TRP A 60 -20.95 15.58 4.06
CA TRP A 60 -21.01 14.22 3.56
C TRP A 60 -21.82 14.03 2.28
N PRO A 61 -23.01 14.65 2.11
CA PRO A 61 -23.79 14.56 0.88
C PRO A 61 -23.10 15.20 -0.33
N LEU A 62 -22.14 16.10 -0.13
CA LEU A 62 -21.43 16.80 -1.19
C LEU A 62 -20.22 16.02 -1.73
N LEU A 63 -19.67 15.11 -0.91
CA LEU A 63 -18.43 14.38 -1.23
C LEU A 63 -18.51 13.61 -2.56
N PRO A 64 -19.55 12.84 -2.89
CA PRO A 64 -19.60 12.11 -4.16
C PRO A 64 -19.45 13.03 -5.38
N GLY A 65 -20.06 14.21 -5.32
CA GLY A 65 -19.96 15.22 -6.39
C GLY A 65 -18.55 15.84 -6.50
N VAL A 66 -17.85 15.98 -5.37
CA VAL A 66 -16.44 16.44 -5.35
C VAL A 66 -15.53 15.38 -5.93
N PHE A 67 -15.65 14.13 -5.47
CA PHE A 67 -14.83 13.02 -5.96
C PHE A 67 -15.02 12.76 -7.47
N ALA A 68 -16.24 12.87 -7.97
CA ALA A 68 -16.52 12.67 -9.40
C ALA A 68 -15.85 13.72 -10.32
N LYS A 69 -15.52 14.90 -9.76
CA LYS A 69 -14.94 16.02 -10.52
C LYS A 69 -13.46 16.25 -10.21
N ALA A 70 -12.93 15.63 -9.17
CA ALA A 70 -11.53 15.79 -8.78
C ALA A 70 -10.63 15.00 -9.73
N ASP A 71 -9.53 15.62 -10.15
CA ASP A 71 -8.48 14.93 -10.87
C ASP A 71 -7.84 13.87 -9.98
N ALA A 72 -7.60 12.67 -10.54
CA ALA A 72 -6.93 11.56 -9.86
C ALA A 72 -5.43 11.83 -9.75
N GLN A 73 -5.05 12.75 -8.87
CA GLN A 73 -3.67 13.13 -8.60
C GLN A 73 -3.35 12.94 -7.12
N SER A 74 -2.26 12.19 -6.81
CA SER A 74 -1.81 12.05 -5.43
C SER A 74 -1.29 13.38 -4.88
N ILE A 75 -1.34 13.53 -3.56
CA ILE A 75 -0.82 14.70 -2.86
C ILE A 75 0.69 14.84 -3.04
N ASP A 76 1.39 13.72 -3.27
CA ASP A 76 2.83 13.70 -3.51
C ASP A 76 3.19 14.53 -4.74
N PHE A 77 2.57 14.25 -5.89
CA PHE A 77 2.77 14.99 -7.14
C PHE A 77 2.09 16.35 -7.16
N GLY A 78 0.89 16.44 -6.59
CA GLY A 78 0.10 17.66 -6.63
C GLY A 78 0.63 18.76 -5.75
N LEU A 79 1.16 18.39 -4.58
CA LEU A 79 1.54 19.35 -3.53
C LEU A 79 2.99 19.18 -3.09
N LEU A 80 3.41 17.97 -2.66
CA LEU A 80 4.67 17.80 -1.96
C LEU A 80 5.89 18.08 -2.86
N GLU A 81 5.86 17.71 -4.13
CA GLU A 81 6.93 18.03 -5.07
C GLU A 81 7.05 19.53 -5.38
N ARG A 82 5.99 20.30 -5.13
CA ARG A 82 5.88 21.72 -5.47
C ARG A 82 6.05 22.64 -4.28
N SER A 83 5.71 22.18 -3.09
CA SER A 83 5.78 22.98 -1.87
C SER A 83 7.21 23.16 -1.38
N SER A 84 7.55 24.37 -0.97
CA SER A 84 8.81 24.70 -0.28
C SER A 84 8.69 24.65 1.26
N LYS A 85 7.50 24.34 1.80
CA LYS A 85 7.20 24.36 3.24
C LYS A 85 7.22 22.96 3.89
N ILE A 86 7.93 22.01 3.26
CA ILE A 86 8.05 20.65 3.77
C ILE A 86 9.26 20.56 4.69
N VAL A 87 9.07 19.90 5.83
CA VAL A 87 10.15 19.45 6.72
C VAL A 87 10.09 17.93 6.84
N VAL A 88 11.24 17.30 7.03
CA VAL A 88 11.35 15.86 7.29
C VAL A 88 11.76 15.66 8.73
N VAL A 89 11.10 14.74 9.40
CA VAL A 89 11.50 14.21 10.69
C VAL A 89 12.04 12.80 10.46
N GLU A 90 13.30 12.59 10.79
CA GLU A 90 13.94 11.29 10.67
C GLU A 90 13.33 10.30 11.68
N ALA A 91 12.80 9.19 11.17
CA ALA A 91 12.27 8.11 12.03
C ALA A 91 13.42 7.29 12.62
N GLN A 92 13.37 7.06 13.94
CA GLN A 92 14.34 6.23 14.67
C GLN A 92 13.73 4.86 15.00
N PHE A 93 12.85 4.35 14.16
CA PHE A 93 12.19 3.05 14.30
C PHE A 93 12.15 2.34 12.95
N ALA A 94 12.06 1.02 12.98
CA ALA A 94 11.84 0.23 11.76
C ALA A 94 10.44 0.52 11.20
N TRP A 95 10.36 0.76 9.88
CA TRP A 95 9.11 1.02 9.18
C TRP A 95 9.01 0.16 7.92
N SER A 96 7.82 -0.36 7.69
CA SER A 96 7.44 -1.03 6.45
C SER A 96 5.98 -0.71 6.16
N ASP A 97 5.64 -0.50 4.90
CA ASP A 97 4.28 -0.24 4.46
C ASP A 97 3.39 -1.49 4.48
N LEU A 98 3.98 -2.69 4.66
CA LEU A 98 3.28 -3.99 4.59
C LEU A 98 2.35 -4.10 3.37
N GLY A 99 2.68 -3.40 2.30
CA GLY A 99 1.84 -3.27 1.10
C GLY A 99 1.72 -4.55 0.28
N ASN A 100 2.45 -5.59 0.64
CA ASN A 100 2.42 -6.88 -0.04
C ASN A 100 2.77 -8.04 0.90
N TRP A 101 2.47 -9.26 0.47
CA TRP A 101 2.69 -10.47 1.24
C TRP A 101 4.17 -10.75 1.53
N MET A 102 5.10 -10.27 0.70
CA MET A 102 6.54 -10.42 0.93
C MET A 102 6.98 -9.60 2.14
N SER A 103 6.63 -8.31 2.17
CA SER A 103 6.90 -7.43 3.32
C SER A 103 6.28 -7.98 4.61
N TRP A 104 5.07 -8.60 4.51
CA TRP A 104 4.44 -9.27 5.63
C TRP A 104 5.28 -10.46 6.13
N SER A 105 5.82 -11.29 5.23
CA SER A 105 6.62 -12.46 5.62
C SER A 105 7.93 -12.09 6.31
N GLU A 106 8.57 -11.01 5.88
CA GLU A 106 9.80 -10.49 6.48
C GLU A 106 9.60 -10.04 7.94
N HIS A 107 8.39 -9.55 8.27
CA HIS A 107 8.05 -9.06 9.61
C HIS A 107 7.58 -10.17 10.57
N ASN A 108 7.06 -11.28 10.06
CA ASN A 108 6.51 -12.35 10.90
C ASN A 108 7.52 -13.45 11.27
N GLY A 109 8.76 -13.33 10.78
CA GLY A 109 9.79 -14.35 10.99
C GLY A 109 9.53 -15.63 10.19
N SER A 110 10.49 -16.54 10.20
CA SER A 110 10.41 -17.82 9.51
C SER A 110 10.87 -18.95 10.42
N ASP A 111 10.35 -20.16 10.18
CA ASP A 111 10.84 -21.39 10.79
C ASP A 111 12.21 -21.80 10.22
N GLU A 112 12.77 -22.91 10.70
CA GLU A 112 14.07 -23.45 10.27
C GLU A 112 14.09 -23.82 8.77
N SER A 113 12.94 -24.09 8.18
CA SER A 113 12.76 -24.36 6.75
C SER A 113 12.50 -23.10 5.92
N GLY A 114 12.49 -21.91 6.54
CA GLY A 114 12.26 -20.62 5.88
C GLY A 114 10.77 -20.36 5.56
N ASN A 115 9.83 -21.10 6.17
CA ASN A 115 8.41 -20.81 6.01
C ASN A 115 7.98 -19.72 7.00
N ALA A 116 7.34 -18.66 6.51
CA ALA A 116 6.66 -17.66 7.33
C ALA A 116 5.18 -18.05 7.46
N SER A 117 4.72 -18.32 8.69
CA SER A 117 3.35 -18.83 8.90
C SER A 117 2.61 -18.03 9.96
N ARG A 118 1.27 -17.95 9.80
CA ARG A 118 0.35 -17.41 10.81
C ARG A 118 -1.00 -18.12 10.74
N GLY A 119 -1.57 -18.43 11.93
CA GLY A 119 -2.79 -19.20 12.08
C GLY A 119 -2.50 -20.70 12.15
N ASP A 120 -3.50 -21.54 11.94
CA ASP A 120 -3.35 -22.99 11.99
C ASP A 120 -2.71 -23.50 10.70
N VAL A 121 -1.43 -23.84 10.79
CA VAL A 121 -0.62 -24.28 9.64
C VAL A 121 0.17 -25.54 10.00
N LEU A 122 0.12 -26.55 9.14
CA LEU A 122 0.95 -27.73 9.20
C LEU A 122 1.76 -27.86 7.92
N THR A 123 3.07 -27.93 8.04
CA THR A 123 3.98 -28.12 6.90
C THR A 123 4.78 -29.40 7.06
N LEU A 124 4.88 -30.19 5.99
CA LEU A 124 5.73 -31.37 5.89
C LEU A 124 6.54 -31.27 4.59
N ASP A 125 7.85 -31.48 4.67
CA ASP A 125 8.78 -31.45 3.52
C ASP A 125 8.65 -30.17 2.67
N SER A 126 8.28 -29.04 3.29
CA SER A 126 7.94 -27.78 2.64
C SER A 126 8.86 -26.66 3.10
N SER A 127 9.28 -25.79 2.18
CA SER A 127 10.27 -24.74 2.50
C SER A 127 10.05 -23.43 1.75
N GLY A 128 10.44 -22.32 2.38
CA GLY A 128 10.42 -20.98 1.77
C GLY A 128 9.03 -20.42 1.50
N ASN A 129 7.97 -21.00 2.09
CA ASN A 129 6.60 -20.63 1.83
C ASN A 129 6.13 -19.47 2.74
N LEU A 130 5.11 -18.78 2.31
CA LEU A 130 4.29 -17.88 3.08
C LEU A 130 2.91 -18.48 3.26
N LEU A 131 2.49 -18.72 4.50
CA LEU A 131 1.26 -19.43 4.83
C LEU A 131 0.45 -18.60 5.83
N TYR A 132 -0.66 -18.06 5.39
CA TYR A 132 -1.55 -17.27 6.22
C TYR A 132 -2.94 -17.91 6.27
N CYS A 133 -3.41 -18.22 7.46
CA CYS A 133 -4.71 -18.81 7.70
C CYS A 133 -5.45 -18.06 8.82
N ASP A 134 -6.55 -17.40 8.48
CA ASP A 134 -7.39 -16.72 9.47
C ASP A 134 -8.44 -17.66 10.07
N GLN A 135 -8.88 -18.67 9.30
CA GLN A 135 -9.86 -19.66 9.72
C GLN A 135 -9.59 -21.03 9.12
N GLY A 136 -9.70 -22.08 9.95
CA GLY A 136 -9.46 -23.46 9.54
C GLY A 136 -7.97 -23.81 9.55
N LEU A 137 -7.55 -24.75 8.70
CA LEU A 137 -6.19 -25.29 8.64
C LEU A 137 -5.64 -25.19 7.22
N ILE A 138 -4.39 -24.80 7.09
CA ILE A 138 -3.56 -25.03 5.91
C ILE A 138 -2.65 -26.21 6.20
N ALA A 139 -2.78 -27.31 5.46
CA ALA A 139 -1.84 -28.42 5.47
C ALA A 139 -1.08 -28.45 4.14
N ALA A 140 0.24 -28.34 4.19
CA ALA A 140 1.11 -28.26 3.02
C ALA A 140 2.18 -29.36 3.06
N LEU A 141 2.26 -30.17 2.00
CA LEU A 141 3.22 -31.26 1.86
C LEU A 141 4.04 -31.10 0.58
N GLY A 142 5.36 -31.09 0.70
CA GLY A 142 6.29 -31.13 -0.44
C GLY A 142 6.28 -29.87 -1.30
N VAL A 143 5.77 -28.74 -0.80
CA VAL A 143 5.67 -27.48 -1.57
C VAL A 143 6.79 -26.50 -1.23
N ARG A 144 7.16 -25.68 -2.19
CA ARG A 144 8.26 -24.71 -2.05
C ARG A 144 7.92 -23.40 -2.72
N ASN A 145 8.38 -22.30 -2.10
CA ASN A 145 8.32 -20.94 -2.64
C ASN A 145 6.89 -20.49 -3.04
N LEU A 146 5.89 -20.93 -2.30
CA LEU A 146 4.51 -20.53 -2.51
C LEU A 146 4.04 -19.56 -1.45
N ALA A 147 3.13 -18.66 -1.84
CA ALA A 147 2.26 -17.96 -0.92
C ALA A 147 0.88 -18.63 -0.95
N ILE A 148 0.46 -19.15 0.19
CA ILE A 148 -0.84 -19.80 0.40
C ILE A 148 -1.58 -18.99 1.46
N ILE A 149 -2.61 -18.30 1.03
CA ILE A 149 -3.38 -17.39 1.88
C ILE A 149 -4.83 -17.89 1.90
N ARG A 150 -5.31 -18.26 3.08
CA ARG A 150 -6.70 -18.60 3.33
C ARG A 150 -7.33 -17.52 4.19
N THR A 151 -8.41 -16.93 3.69
CA THR A 151 -9.21 -15.94 4.42
C THR A 151 -10.69 -16.17 4.12
N GLY A 152 -11.48 -16.40 5.17
CA GLY A 152 -12.86 -16.80 5.05
C GLY A 152 -13.01 -18.07 4.20
N ASP A 153 -13.76 -17.97 3.12
CA ASP A 153 -14.04 -19.07 2.17
C ASP A 153 -13.14 -19.03 0.90
N VAL A 154 -12.18 -18.09 0.85
CA VAL A 154 -11.25 -17.94 -0.28
C VAL A 154 -9.88 -18.49 0.08
N THR A 155 -9.28 -19.24 -0.83
CA THR A 155 -7.87 -19.65 -0.75
C THR A 155 -7.13 -19.21 -2.00
N LEU A 156 -6.12 -18.38 -1.81
CA LEU A 156 -5.18 -17.95 -2.84
C LEU A 156 -3.93 -18.83 -2.75
N VAL A 157 -3.51 -19.39 -3.88
CA VAL A 157 -2.22 -20.05 -4.04
C VAL A 157 -1.48 -19.38 -5.20
N VAL A 158 -0.30 -18.86 -4.93
CA VAL A 158 0.51 -18.15 -5.93
C VAL A 158 1.99 -18.41 -5.68
N ASP A 159 2.77 -18.45 -6.74
CA ASP A 159 4.23 -18.39 -6.63
C ASP A 159 4.64 -17.13 -5.88
N LYS A 160 5.52 -17.27 -4.90
CA LYS A 160 5.93 -16.18 -4.01
C LYS A 160 6.52 -14.99 -4.78
N GLU A 161 7.26 -15.25 -5.86
CA GLU A 161 7.85 -14.22 -6.73
C GLU A 161 6.79 -13.48 -7.55
N ARG A 162 5.59 -14.08 -7.71
CA ARG A 162 4.49 -13.52 -8.49
C ARG A 162 3.35 -12.93 -7.64
N CYS A 163 3.56 -12.76 -6.35
CA CYS A 163 2.54 -12.21 -5.44
C CYS A 163 1.99 -10.84 -5.90
N GLN A 164 2.78 -10.04 -6.59
CA GLN A 164 2.31 -8.75 -7.13
C GLN A 164 1.34 -8.88 -8.31
N GLU A 165 1.28 -10.04 -8.95
CA GLU A 165 0.37 -10.30 -10.07
C GLU A 165 -1.06 -10.70 -9.64
N VAL A 166 -1.36 -10.75 -8.34
CA VAL A 166 -2.70 -11.14 -7.82
C VAL A 166 -3.83 -10.31 -8.44
N ARG A 167 -3.56 -9.08 -8.82
CA ARG A 167 -4.52 -8.22 -9.54
C ARG A 167 -5.08 -8.90 -10.81
N ARG A 168 -4.29 -9.73 -11.51
CA ARG A 168 -4.75 -10.48 -12.70
C ARG A 168 -5.84 -11.49 -12.35
N ILE A 169 -5.80 -12.07 -11.13
CA ILE A 169 -6.85 -12.95 -10.65
C ILE A 169 -8.16 -12.17 -10.47
N LEU A 170 -8.10 -10.99 -9.85
CA LEU A 170 -9.28 -10.13 -9.70
C LEU A 170 -9.88 -9.72 -11.06
N GLU A 171 -9.04 -9.40 -12.04
CA GLU A 171 -9.49 -9.09 -13.40
C GLU A 171 -10.15 -10.30 -14.09
N ALA A 172 -9.64 -11.51 -13.82
CA ALA A 172 -10.25 -12.75 -14.33
C ALA A 172 -11.57 -13.06 -13.64
N LEU A 173 -11.68 -12.88 -12.31
CA LEU A 173 -12.91 -13.06 -11.55
C LEU A 173 -14.02 -12.12 -12.03
N ARG A 174 -13.70 -10.84 -12.27
CA ARG A 174 -14.67 -9.85 -12.79
C ARG A 174 -15.31 -10.21 -14.14
N LYS A 175 -14.65 -11.07 -14.92
CA LYS A 175 -15.20 -11.57 -16.21
C LYS A 175 -16.18 -12.72 -16.03
N LYS A 176 -16.31 -13.27 -14.83
CA LYS A 176 -17.10 -14.46 -14.53
C LYS A 176 -18.17 -14.13 -13.49
N ARG A 177 -19.41 -14.00 -13.94
CA ARG A 177 -20.57 -13.62 -13.11
C ARG A 177 -20.77 -14.54 -11.89
N GLU A 178 -20.43 -15.80 -12.01
CA GLU A 178 -20.51 -16.82 -10.96
C GLU A 178 -19.59 -16.53 -9.76
N PHE A 179 -18.54 -15.71 -9.94
CA PHE A 179 -17.56 -15.35 -8.91
C PHE A 179 -17.74 -13.93 -8.36
N GLU A 180 -18.81 -13.23 -8.75
CA GLU A 180 -19.08 -11.84 -8.32
C GLU A 180 -19.11 -11.69 -6.79
N LYS A 181 -19.54 -12.72 -6.06
CA LYS A 181 -19.58 -12.75 -4.59
C LYS A 181 -18.19 -12.73 -3.92
N TYR A 182 -17.11 -12.88 -4.68
CA TYR A 182 -15.73 -12.87 -4.18
C TYR A 182 -14.94 -11.60 -4.58
N LEU A 183 -15.63 -10.58 -5.09
CA LEU A 183 -15.02 -9.30 -5.55
C LEU A 183 -15.10 -8.16 -4.54
#